data_a096d40cc1a8c52f5fbbac7c6b341fd2
#
_entry.id   a096d40cc1a8c52f5fbbac7c6b341fd2
#
_cell.length_a   1.000
_cell.length_b   1.000
_cell.length_c   1.000
_cell.angle_alpha   90.00
_cell.angle_beta   90.00
_cell.angle_gamma   90.00
#
_symmetry.space_group_name_H-M   'P 1'
#
loop_
_entity.id
_entity.type
_entity.pdbx_description
1 polymer ?
#
loop_
_entity_poly.entity_id
_entity_poly.type
_entity_poly.pdbx_seq_one_letter_code
_entity_poly.pdbx_strand_id
1 'polypeptide(L)'
;MKITLSTFAIIILFFYAQPAFSQIDSSLLKSPAKPDTIKHTLSMDAVYNRPFLKLGNMPVSIGGYVESDYQYTSTSGISSGNQFQFRRFSLFVASTISPHIKFLSEIEYEDDPTGDPGDAAGPEFGVEYAAIDIEFNPLVTLRGGMILNPIGAFNQNHDGPKYEFTDRPIAMTQMLPDTWNNPGFGLYGKQYSGHWMYGYEFYLTGGFNDSIIDNAQGKTFLPASKSSITRFNTSASGEPLYTGKLSLGNDQIGDLGLSYMGGVYNTWRVEGAQVDNKRSVNVFDVDFNTTIPKLGTNIITEWAWVFVDLPQDYTPEYAHKQFGGYIDVVQPIIKGKILDWNNAVINIAVRGEYVDWNDGNFVATGQRMYNDVKSIMPAISFRPTPLTVLRLNYRIQTARDITGNTIGATIGPTRGLSFGISTYF
;
A
#
# COMPACT_ATOMS: atom_id res chain seq x y z
N MET A 1 3.40 5.35 -51.16
CA MET A 1 4.06 5.14 -49.85
C MET A 1 4.62 3.74 -49.85
N LYS A 2 5.95 3.62 -50.09
CA LYS A 2 6.66 2.33 -50.20
C LYS A 2 7.16 1.98 -48.80
N ILE A 3 6.50 1.07 -48.10
CA ILE A 3 7.03 0.45 -46.88
C ILE A 3 8.03 -0.59 -47.36
N THR A 4 9.30 -0.34 -47.08
CA THR A 4 10.40 -1.13 -47.60
C THR A 4 10.53 -2.47 -46.82
N LEU A 5 10.82 -3.52 -47.58
CA LEU A 5 11.01 -4.92 -47.14
C LEU A 5 12.02 -5.08 -45.93
N SER A 6 12.76 -4.04 -45.60
CA SER A 6 13.76 -4.02 -44.52
C SER A 6 13.18 -4.13 -43.11
N THR A 7 11.95 -3.67 -42.88
CA THR A 7 11.34 -3.69 -41.54
C THR A 7 10.83 -5.09 -41.16
N PHE A 8 10.49 -5.91 -42.16
CA PHE A 8 10.04 -7.29 -41.93
C PHE A 8 11.20 -8.24 -41.64
N ALA A 9 12.41 -7.94 -42.17
CA ALA A 9 13.61 -8.75 -41.94
C ALA A 9 14.13 -8.61 -40.48
N ILE A 10 13.91 -7.46 -39.83
CA ILE A 10 14.34 -7.24 -38.43
C ILE A 10 13.45 -8.02 -37.46
N ILE A 11 12.18 -8.18 -37.75
CA ILE A 11 11.25 -8.95 -36.88
C ILE A 11 11.53 -10.46 -36.99
N ILE A 12 11.95 -10.97 -38.14
CA ILE A 12 12.28 -12.39 -38.35
C ILE A 12 13.63 -12.74 -37.70
N LEU A 13 14.58 -11.81 -37.62
CA LEU A 13 15.87 -12.03 -36.95
C LEU A 13 15.75 -12.17 -35.42
N PHE A 14 14.71 -11.63 -34.83
CA PHE A 14 14.44 -11.81 -33.37
C PHE A 14 13.94 -13.22 -33.03
N PHE A 15 13.35 -13.95 -33.98
CA PHE A 15 12.86 -15.32 -33.76
C PHE A 15 13.93 -16.41 -33.95
N TYR A 16 15.11 -16.08 -34.47
CA TYR A 16 16.20 -17.01 -34.62
C TYR A 16 17.37 -16.73 -33.65
N ALA A 17 17.22 -15.82 -32.68
CA ALA A 17 18.15 -15.72 -31.58
C ALA A 17 18.08 -17.02 -30.78
N GLN A 18 19.10 -17.89 -30.95
CA GLN A 18 19.34 -19.02 -30.05
C GLN A 18 19.26 -18.50 -28.62
N PRO A 19 18.60 -19.20 -27.69
CA PRO A 19 18.57 -18.78 -26.30
C PRO A 19 20.04 -18.72 -25.84
N ALA A 20 20.55 -17.50 -25.68
CA ALA A 20 21.74 -17.28 -24.89
C ALA A 20 21.31 -17.63 -23.47
N PHE A 21 21.59 -18.84 -23.05
CA PHE A 21 21.46 -19.22 -21.65
C PHE A 21 22.34 -18.25 -20.89
N SER A 22 21.69 -17.35 -20.16
CA SER A 22 22.36 -16.58 -19.12
C SER A 22 23.08 -17.59 -18.25
N GLN A 23 24.39 -17.56 -18.28
CA GLN A 23 25.25 -18.40 -17.45
C GLN A 23 25.26 -17.86 -16.02
N ILE A 24 24.06 -17.73 -15.43
CA ILE A 24 23.96 -17.69 -13.98
C ILE A 24 24.20 -19.13 -13.56
N ASP A 25 25.32 -19.37 -12.93
CA ASP A 25 25.62 -20.65 -12.32
C ASP A 25 24.48 -21.07 -11.42
N SER A 26 23.68 -22.04 -11.88
CA SER A 26 22.51 -22.53 -11.15
C SER A 26 22.87 -23.13 -9.79
N SER A 27 24.16 -23.39 -9.50
CA SER A 27 24.64 -23.79 -8.18
C SER A 27 24.60 -22.64 -7.17
N LEU A 28 24.60 -21.39 -7.64
CA LEU A 28 24.46 -20.20 -6.80
C LEU A 28 22.97 -19.93 -6.43
N LEU A 29 22.04 -20.45 -7.20
CA LEU A 29 20.61 -20.35 -6.97
C LEU A 29 20.15 -21.60 -6.22
N LYS A 30 20.32 -21.65 -4.92
CA LYS A 30 19.55 -22.63 -4.12
C LYS A 30 18.09 -22.26 -4.23
N SER A 31 17.27 -23.26 -4.55
CA SER A 31 15.82 -23.13 -4.65
C SER A 31 15.27 -22.21 -3.56
N PRO A 32 14.35 -21.30 -3.89
CA PRO A 32 13.68 -20.49 -2.88
C PRO A 32 13.22 -21.43 -1.78
N ALA A 33 13.41 -21.02 -0.53
CA ALA A 33 12.88 -21.77 0.60
C ALA A 33 11.43 -22.11 0.25
N LYS A 34 11.05 -23.40 0.31
CA LYS A 34 9.66 -23.77 0.08
C LYS A 34 8.84 -22.86 0.97
N PRO A 35 7.85 -22.13 0.43
CA PRO A 35 6.97 -21.36 1.27
C PRO A 35 6.47 -22.35 2.35
N ASP A 36 6.69 -21.99 3.60
CA ASP A 36 6.21 -22.78 4.71
C ASP A 36 4.73 -23.08 4.43
N THR A 37 4.33 -24.31 4.59
CA THR A 37 2.98 -24.79 4.32
C THR A 37 1.93 -24.23 5.30
N ILE A 38 2.22 -23.09 5.90
CA ILE A 38 1.27 -22.33 6.73
C ILE A 38 0.24 -21.74 5.76
N LYS A 39 -0.94 -22.35 5.76
CA LYS A 39 -2.03 -22.01 4.83
C LYS A 39 -2.62 -20.61 5.05
N HIS A 40 -2.36 -20.00 6.19
CA HIS A 40 -2.84 -18.66 6.57
C HIS A 40 -1.76 -17.94 7.36
N THR A 41 -1.54 -16.66 6.99
CA THR A 41 -0.57 -15.79 7.65
C THR A 41 -1.27 -14.47 7.98
N LEU A 42 -1.07 -13.97 9.19
CA LEU A 42 -1.56 -12.66 9.59
C LEU A 42 -0.82 -11.56 8.82
N SER A 43 -1.43 -10.37 8.69
CA SER A 43 -0.83 -9.22 7.98
C SER A 43 0.55 -8.85 8.52
N MET A 44 0.79 -9.04 9.83
CA MET A 44 2.09 -8.85 10.47
C MET A 44 3.23 -9.71 9.92
N ASP A 45 2.88 -10.81 9.25
CA ASP A 45 3.86 -11.72 8.64
C ASP A 45 4.18 -11.36 7.19
N ALA A 46 3.48 -10.38 6.61
CA ALA A 46 3.59 -10.04 5.19
C ALA A 46 5.03 -9.73 4.75
N VAL A 47 5.78 -9.00 5.57
CA VAL A 47 7.18 -8.66 5.29
C VAL A 47 8.12 -9.86 5.35
N TYR A 48 7.80 -10.89 6.14
CA TYR A 48 8.58 -12.13 6.23
C TYR A 48 8.19 -13.16 5.18
N ASN A 49 6.98 -13.08 4.62
CA ASN A 49 6.46 -14.00 3.62
C ASN A 49 6.83 -13.59 2.18
N ARG A 50 7.71 -12.61 2.03
CA ARG A 50 8.27 -12.20 0.75
C ARG A 50 9.23 -13.27 0.22
N PRO A 51 9.36 -13.45 -1.11
CA PRO A 51 10.37 -14.34 -1.67
C PRO A 51 11.77 -13.75 -1.47
N PHE A 52 12.68 -14.58 -0.95
CA PHE A 52 14.08 -14.24 -0.77
C PHE A 52 14.98 -15.28 -1.42
N LEU A 53 16.00 -14.82 -2.11
CA LEU A 53 17.10 -15.65 -2.62
C LEU A 53 18.22 -15.68 -1.58
N LYS A 54 18.60 -16.87 -1.15
CA LYS A 54 19.75 -17.05 -0.26
C LYS A 54 21.00 -17.30 -1.09
N LEU A 55 21.97 -16.40 -1.01
CA LEU A 55 23.24 -16.50 -1.73
C LEU A 55 24.22 -17.40 -0.96
N GLY A 56 24.29 -18.67 -1.33
CA GLY A 56 25.22 -19.62 -0.74
C GLY A 56 25.08 -19.76 0.78
N ASN A 57 26.19 -19.60 1.50
CA ASN A 57 26.25 -19.64 2.97
C ASN A 57 26.23 -18.25 3.63
N MET A 58 25.99 -17.18 2.87
CA MET A 58 25.92 -15.84 3.44
C MET A 58 24.73 -15.72 4.39
N PRO A 59 24.87 -14.98 5.50
CA PRO A 59 23.77 -14.77 6.44
C PRO A 59 22.72 -13.78 5.94
N VAL A 60 22.84 -13.38 4.67
CA VAL A 60 21.98 -12.37 4.03
C VAL A 60 21.18 -13.04 2.90
N SER A 61 19.92 -12.70 2.82
CA SER A 61 19.01 -13.04 1.74
C SER A 61 18.54 -11.77 1.06
N ILE A 62 18.40 -11.81 -0.25
CA ILE A 62 18.00 -10.67 -1.08
C ILE A 62 16.76 -11.09 -1.87
N GLY A 63 15.84 -10.18 -2.02
CA GLY A 63 14.66 -10.30 -2.86
C GLY A 63 14.21 -8.93 -3.32
N GLY A 64 13.11 -8.87 -4.03
CA GLY A 64 12.56 -7.59 -4.46
C GLY A 64 11.45 -7.78 -5.47
N TYR A 65 10.93 -6.67 -5.95
CA TYR A 65 10.00 -6.68 -7.07
C TYR A 65 10.23 -5.49 -8.00
N VAL A 66 9.72 -5.63 -9.20
CA VAL A 66 9.67 -4.56 -10.20
C VAL A 66 8.24 -4.41 -10.69
N GLU A 67 7.84 -3.18 -10.97
CA GLU A 67 6.53 -2.83 -11.50
C GLU A 67 6.66 -1.77 -12.59
N SER A 68 5.94 -2.00 -13.71
CA SER A 68 5.84 -1.07 -14.82
C SER A 68 4.41 -1.02 -15.33
N ASP A 69 3.91 0.17 -15.57
CA ASP A 69 2.53 0.40 -15.96
C ASP A 69 2.43 1.29 -17.20
N TYR A 70 1.33 1.08 -17.92
CA TYR A 70 0.80 1.99 -18.93
C TYR A 70 -0.55 2.48 -18.46
N GLN A 71 -0.78 3.79 -18.58
CA GLN A 71 -2.07 4.40 -18.29
C GLN A 71 -2.54 5.33 -19.41
N TYR A 72 -3.85 5.33 -19.61
CA TYR A 72 -4.56 6.32 -20.41
C TYR A 72 -5.83 6.72 -19.67
N THR A 73 -5.92 7.98 -19.24
CA THR A 73 -7.07 8.49 -18.51
C THR A 73 -7.72 9.66 -19.24
N SER A 74 -9.02 9.83 -19.01
CA SER A 74 -9.79 10.94 -19.54
C SER A 74 -10.80 11.40 -18.48
N THR A 75 -10.80 12.69 -18.17
CA THR A 75 -11.76 13.32 -17.24
C THR A 75 -12.62 14.31 -18.03
N SER A 76 -13.94 14.12 -18.01
CA SER A 76 -14.90 14.96 -18.77
C SER A 76 -14.58 15.05 -20.26
N GLY A 77 -13.99 14.01 -20.84
CA GLY A 77 -13.59 13.97 -22.25
C GLY A 77 -12.21 14.56 -22.57
N ILE A 78 -11.52 15.12 -21.58
CA ILE A 78 -10.14 15.62 -21.73
C ILE A 78 -9.19 14.50 -21.36
N SER A 79 -8.32 14.09 -22.29
CA SER A 79 -7.36 13.02 -22.11
C SER A 79 -6.07 13.53 -21.48
N SER A 80 -5.49 12.73 -20.57
CA SER A 80 -4.11 12.91 -20.05
C SER A 80 -3.03 12.42 -21.03
N GLY A 81 -3.43 11.79 -22.15
CA GLY A 81 -2.50 11.15 -23.08
C GLY A 81 -2.06 9.76 -22.64
N ASN A 82 -1.08 9.22 -23.36
CA ASN A 82 -0.47 7.93 -23.06
C ASN A 82 0.66 8.14 -22.06
N GLN A 83 0.62 7.41 -20.95
CA GLN A 83 1.63 7.48 -19.89
C GLN A 83 2.26 6.11 -19.73
N PHE A 84 3.59 6.04 -19.78
CA PHE A 84 4.38 4.86 -19.49
C PHE A 84 5.19 5.14 -18.23
N GLN A 85 5.10 4.27 -17.23
CA GLN A 85 5.68 4.46 -15.93
C GLN A 85 6.56 3.27 -15.56
N PHE A 86 7.79 3.52 -15.11
CA PHE A 86 8.57 2.58 -14.34
C PHE A 86 8.20 2.80 -12.87
N ARG A 87 7.11 2.16 -12.46
CA ARG A 87 6.41 2.56 -11.25
C ARG A 87 7.23 2.32 -9.99
N ARG A 88 7.76 1.09 -9.84
CA ARG A 88 8.50 0.73 -8.62
C ARG A 88 9.61 -0.26 -8.89
N PHE A 89 10.67 -0.10 -8.14
CA PHE A 89 11.71 -1.10 -7.95
C PHE A 89 12.02 -1.17 -6.45
N SER A 90 11.62 -2.27 -5.81
CA SER A 90 11.91 -2.51 -4.38
C SER A 90 12.97 -3.58 -4.23
N LEU A 91 13.91 -3.34 -3.34
CA LEU A 91 14.96 -4.27 -2.95
C LEU A 91 14.79 -4.66 -1.49
N PHE A 92 14.61 -5.94 -1.23
CA PHE A 92 14.52 -6.51 0.11
C PHE A 92 15.86 -7.08 0.54
N VAL A 93 16.29 -6.77 1.76
CA VAL A 93 17.46 -7.36 2.38
C VAL A 93 17.07 -7.92 3.73
N ALA A 94 17.27 -9.21 3.93
CA ALA A 94 16.97 -9.88 5.19
C ALA A 94 18.23 -10.57 5.73
N SER A 95 18.42 -10.54 7.06
CA SER A 95 19.50 -11.25 7.72
C SER A 95 19.01 -11.88 9.02
N THR A 96 19.39 -13.13 9.25
CA THR A 96 19.26 -13.80 10.54
C THR A 96 20.58 -13.68 11.27
N ILE A 97 20.70 -12.65 12.13
CA ILE A 97 21.91 -12.34 12.89
C ILE A 97 22.15 -13.42 13.94
N SER A 98 21.07 -13.89 14.58
CA SER A 98 21.06 -15.03 15.50
C SER A 98 19.69 -15.71 15.45
N PRO A 99 19.49 -16.89 16.09
CA PRO A 99 18.17 -17.53 16.14
C PRO A 99 17.03 -16.63 16.63
N HIS A 100 17.36 -15.64 17.45
CA HIS A 100 16.40 -14.71 18.06
C HIS A 100 16.49 -13.28 17.54
N ILE A 101 17.46 -12.96 16.65
CA ILE A 101 17.67 -11.61 16.15
C ILE A 101 17.61 -11.64 14.63
N LYS A 102 16.64 -10.92 14.06
CA LYS A 102 16.43 -10.78 12.64
C LYS A 102 16.51 -9.31 12.23
N PHE A 103 17.07 -9.07 11.08
CA PHE A 103 17.04 -7.77 10.41
C PHE A 103 16.29 -7.93 9.09
N LEU A 104 15.48 -6.95 8.76
CA LEU A 104 14.77 -6.88 7.50
C LEU A 104 14.69 -5.42 7.04
N SER A 105 14.95 -5.18 5.76
CA SER A 105 14.81 -3.86 5.16
C SER A 105 14.20 -3.93 3.77
N GLU A 106 13.61 -2.82 3.37
CA GLU A 106 13.11 -2.53 2.04
C GLU A 106 13.59 -1.16 1.63
N ILE A 107 14.23 -1.11 0.46
CA ILE A 107 14.65 0.12 -0.21
C ILE A 107 13.86 0.19 -1.49
N GLU A 108 13.15 1.28 -1.71
CA GLU A 108 12.31 1.45 -2.88
C GLU A 108 12.74 2.66 -3.71
N TYR A 109 12.74 2.47 -5.02
CA TYR A 109 12.67 3.52 -6.01
C TYR A 109 11.26 3.53 -6.57
N GLU A 110 10.59 4.66 -6.47
CA GLU A 110 9.27 4.91 -7.04
C GLU A 110 9.34 6.09 -8.00
N ASP A 111 8.70 5.97 -9.17
CA ASP A 111 8.50 7.08 -10.09
C ASP A 111 7.00 7.29 -10.27
N ASP A 112 6.48 8.30 -9.59
CA ASP A 112 5.11 8.77 -9.77
C ASP A 112 5.12 10.15 -10.41
N PRO A 113 4.86 10.25 -11.72
CA PRO A 113 4.86 11.52 -12.43
C PRO A 113 3.73 12.46 -11.99
N THR A 114 2.73 11.94 -11.29
CA THR A 114 1.61 12.75 -10.77
C THR A 114 1.86 13.21 -9.34
N GLY A 115 2.77 12.55 -8.62
CA GLY A 115 2.95 12.63 -7.19
C GLY A 115 1.76 12.04 -6.44
N ASP A 116 2.01 11.10 -5.54
CA ASP A 116 0.99 10.75 -4.56
C ASP A 116 0.74 12.00 -3.67
N PRO A 117 -0.50 12.21 -3.23
CA PRO A 117 -0.79 13.38 -2.41
C PRO A 117 0.10 13.42 -1.18
N GLY A 118 0.89 14.50 -1.05
CA GLY A 118 1.87 14.68 0.02
C GLY A 118 3.32 14.44 -0.40
N ASP A 119 3.56 13.80 -1.54
CA ASP A 119 4.89 13.61 -2.11
C ASP A 119 5.15 14.56 -3.30
N ALA A 120 6.42 14.83 -3.58
CA ALA A 120 6.79 15.57 -4.77
C ALA A 120 6.59 14.69 -6.01
N ALA A 121 6.06 15.26 -7.09
CA ALA A 121 6.02 14.56 -8.37
C ALA A 121 7.43 14.24 -8.86
N GLY A 122 7.67 13.01 -9.34
CA GLY A 122 8.92 12.54 -9.89
C GLY A 122 9.53 11.38 -9.12
N PRO A 123 10.76 11.00 -9.47
CA PRO A 123 11.42 9.85 -8.88
C PRO A 123 11.78 10.08 -7.41
N GLU A 124 11.37 9.17 -6.56
CA GLU A 124 11.72 9.11 -5.15
C GLU A 124 12.57 7.85 -4.87
N PHE A 125 13.53 7.99 -3.96
CA PHE A 125 14.32 6.88 -3.46
C PHE A 125 14.30 6.91 -1.93
N GLY A 126 13.76 5.86 -1.33
CA GLY A 126 13.53 5.83 0.10
C GLY A 126 13.81 4.50 0.78
N VAL A 127 13.84 4.54 2.10
CA VAL A 127 13.81 3.35 2.94
C VAL A 127 12.37 3.20 3.45
N GLU A 128 11.66 2.23 2.88
CA GLU A 128 10.26 1.97 3.26
C GLU A 128 10.16 1.22 4.58
N TYR A 129 11.12 0.33 4.82
CA TYR A 129 11.18 -0.47 6.03
C TYR A 129 12.63 -0.78 6.38
N ALA A 130 13.01 -0.68 7.64
CA ALA A 130 14.30 -1.15 8.13
C ALA A 130 14.20 -1.40 9.63
N ALA A 131 14.04 -2.65 10.04
CA ALA A 131 13.83 -2.99 11.44
C ALA A 131 14.65 -4.19 11.90
N ILE A 132 14.94 -4.18 13.19
CA ILE A 132 15.53 -5.28 13.94
C ILE A 132 14.44 -5.84 14.83
N ASP A 133 14.25 -7.17 14.74
CA ASP A 133 13.39 -7.94 15.62
C ASP A 133 14.20 -8.76 16.59
N ILE A 134 13.88 -8.66 17.87
CA ILE A 134 14.47 -9.46 18.95
C ILE A 134 13.34 -10.31 19.53
N GLU A 135 13.33 -11.59 19.18
CA GLU A 135 12.32 -12.55 19.61
C GLU A 135 12.69 -13.16 20.95
N PHE A 136 11.93 -12.85 22.00
CA PHE A 136 12.06 -13.48 23.31
C PHE A 136 11.29 -14.80 23.37
N ASN A 137 10.11 -14.81 22.78
CA ASN A 137 9.24 -15.97 22.56
C ASN A 137 8.16 -15.61 21.51
N PRO A 138 7.35 -16.55 21.03
CA PRO A 138 6.34 -16.27 19.99
C PRO A 138 5.30 -15.21 20.38
N LEU A 139 5.08 -15.00 21.67
CA LEU A 139 4.14 -14.00 22.17
C LEU A 139 4.77 -12.63 22.38
N VAL A 140 6.11 -12.53 22.39
CA VAL A 140 6.82 -11.27 22.68
C VAL A 140 8.04 -11.15 21.76
N THR A 141 7.96 -10.26 20.81
CA THR A 141 9.08 -9.81 19.97
C THR A 141 9.17 -8.28 20.09
N LEU A 142 10.37 -7.80 20.42
CA LEU A 142 10.69 -6.38 20.38
C LEU A 142 11.12 -6.02 18.95
N ARG A 143 10.49 -5.01 18.38
CA ARG A 143 10.86 -4.42 17.08
C ARG A 143 11.31 -3.00 17.26
N GLY A 144 12.38 -2.61 16.56
CA GLY A 144 12.86 -1.23 16.52
C GLY A 144 13.45 -0.87 15.18
N GLY A 145 13.25 0.37 14.76
CA GLY A 145 13.74 0.89 13.48
C GLY A 145 12.71 1.73 12.73
N MET A 146 12.78 1.72 11.40
CA MET A 146 11.74 2.24 10.52
C MET A 146 10.66 1.17 10.37
N ILE A 147 9.47 1.44 10.90
CA ILE A 147 8.40 0.48 11.07
C ILE A 147 7.26 0.85 10.12
N LEU A 148 6.77 -0.11 9.35
CA LEU A 148 5.47 0.02 8.68
C LEU A 148 4.37 0.00 9.76
N ASN A 149 3.61 1.08 9.82
CA ASN A 149 2.53 1.18 10.79
C ASN A 149 1.45 0.12 10.49
N PRO A 150 1.00 -0.67 11.47
CA PRO A 150 0.02 -1.72 11.26
C PRO A 150 -1.42 -1.15 11.17
N ILE A 151 -1.62 -0.13 10.35
CA ILE A 151 -2.95 0.41 10.03
C ILE A 151 -3.46 -0.29 8.80
N GLY A 152 -4.52 -1.05 8.98
CA GLY A 152 -5.07 -1.92 7.97
C GLY A 152 -4.15 -3.09 7.58
N ALA A 153 -4.59 -3.85 6.59
CA ALA A 153 -3.80 -4.92 6.00
C ALA A 153 -2.95 -4.42 4.84
N PHE A 154 -3.43 -3.41 4.10
CA PHE A 154 -2.77 -2.92 2.89
C PHE A 154 -1.36 -2.39 3.19
N ASN A 155 -1.22 -1.53 4.19
CA ASN A 155 0.06 -0.89 4.50
C ASN A 155 1.20 -1.89 4.77
N GLN A 156 0.91 -3.00 5.44
CA GLN A 156 1.89 -4.07 5.68
C GLN A 156 2.08 -5.01 4.49
N ASN A 157 1.22 -4.91 3.46
CA ASN A 157 1.12 -5.90 2.38
C ASN A 157 1.05 -5.26 0.99
N HIS A 158 1.67 -4.09 0.81
CA HIS A 158 1.54 -3.20 -0.34
C HIS A 158 2.31 -3.62 -1.60
N ASP A 159 3.05 -4.74 -1.58
CA ASP A 159 3.88 -5.17 -2.71
C ASP A 159 3.05 -5.37 -3.99
N GLY A 160 3.45 -4.75 -5.09
CA GLY A 160 2.72 -4.76 -6.36
C GLY A 160 2.34 -6.14 -6.90
N PRO A 161 3.22 -7.19 -6.83
CA PRO A 161 2.86 -8.53 -7.31
C PRO A 161 1.72 -9.23 -6.55
N LYS A 162 1.31 -8.73 -5.38
CA LYS A 162 0.23 -9.32 -4.58
C LYS A 162 -1.18 -8.99 -5.07
N TYR A 163 -1.32 -7.95 -5.88
CA TYR A 163 -2.62 -7.41 -6.29
C TYR A 163 -2.96 -7.71 -7.75
N GLU A 164 -4.27 -7.72 -8.04
CA GLU A 164 -4.81 -7.91 -9.39
C GLU A 164 -5.11 -6.58 -10.11
N PHE A 165 -4.77 -5.46 -9.48
CA PHE A 165 -5.01 -4.10 -9.99
C PHE A 165 -3.71 -3.33 -10.14
N THR A 166 -3.60 -2.45 -11.14
CA THR A 166 -2.43 -1.58 -11.35
C THR A 166 -2.33 -0.52 -10.28
N ASP A 167 -3.50 0.04 -9.89
CA ASP A 167 -3.52 1.10 -8.89
C ASP A 167 -3.70 0.53 -7.49
N ARG A 168 -3.03 1.15 -6.52
CA ARG A 168 -3.27 0.94 -5.09
C ARG A 168 -4.66 1.52 -4.72
N PRO A 169 -5.31 1.07 -3.61
CA PRO A 169 -6.61 1.60 -3.20
C PRO A 169 -6.54 3.08 -2.82
N ILE A 170 -7.47 3.90 -3.34
CA ILE A 170 -7.47 5.37 -3.14
C ILE A 170 -7.44 5.75 -1.66
N ALA A 171 -8.24 5.10 -0.82
CA ALA A 171 -8.28 5.42 0.61
C ALA A 171 -6.94 5.17 1.30
N MET A 172 -6.23 4.11 0.89
CA MET A 172 -4.98 3.66 1.52
C MET A 172 -3.74 4.41 1.01
N THR A 173 -3.89 5.26 -0.01
CA THR A 173 -2.80 6.03 -0.59
C THR A 173 -3.04 7.54 -0.56
N GLN A 174 -4.32 7.96 -0.63
CA GLN A 174 -4.66 9.38 -0.73
C GLN A 174 -5.42 9.94 0.49
N MET A 175 -5.98 9.11 1.35
CA MET A 175 -6.56 9.50 2.64
C MET A 175 -5.60 9.14 3.77
N LEU A 176 -5.10 7.92 3.80
CA LEU A 176 -3.96 7.52 4.61
C LEU A 176 -2.67 7.68 3.78
N PRO A 177 -1.52 7.93 4.41
CA PRO A 177 -0.23 7.95 3.71
C PRO A 177 0.07 6.60 3.05
N ASP A 178 0.50 6.61 1.79
CA ASP A 178 1.02 5.41 1.12
C ASP A 178 2.34 4.98 1.75
N THR A 179 2.51 3.67 1.94
CA THR A 179 3.63 3.08 2.67
C THR A 179 3.91 3.84 3.97
N TRP A 180 2.89 3.88 4.84
CA TRP A 180 2.96 4.67 6.07
C TRP A 180 3.94 4.07 7.06
N ASN A 181 5.12 4.62 7.12
CA ASN A 181 6.22 4.20 7.96
C ASN A 181 6.69 5.32 8.90
N ASN A 182 7.14 4.93 10.09
CA ASN A 182 7.70 5.87 11.07
C ASN A 182 8.84 5.20 11.86
N PRO A 183 9.84 5.99 12.30
CA PRO A 183 10.85 5.49 13.23
C PRO A 183 10.25 5.27 14.62
N GLY A 184 10.57 4.14 15.23
CA GLY A 184 10.05 3.82 16.57
C GLY A 184 10.42 2.47 17.10
N PHE A 185 9.69 2.08 18.14
CA PHE A 185 9.86 0.81 18.86
C PHE A 185 8.51 0.25 19.24
N GLY A 186 8.43 -1.05 19.38
CA GLY A 186 7.23 -1.69 19.87
C GLY A 186 7.37 -3.18 20.10
N LEU A 187 6.27 -3.76 20.48
CA LEU A 187 6.14 -5.19 20.76
C LEU A 187 5.08 -5.79 19.85
N TYR A 188 5.34 -6.98 19.39
CA TYR A 188 4.33 -7.78 18.73
C TYR A 188 4.44 -9.25 19.15
N GLY A 189 3.37 -9.98 18.95
CA GLY A 189 3.33 -11.40 19.23
C GLY A 189 2.16 -12.09 18.53
N LYS A 190 2.26 -13.41 18.44
CA LYS A 190 1.23 -14.23 17.83
C LYS A 190 1.13 -15.60 18.50
N GLN A 191 -0.06 -16.17 18.44
CA GLN A 191 -0.35 -17.49 18.96
C GLN A 191 -1.26 -18.25 18.00
N TYR A 192 -1.03 -19.54 17.89
CA TYR A 192 -1.84 -20.47 17.11
C TYR A 192 -2.55 -21.44 18.03
N SER A 193 -3.85 -21.68 17.81
CA SER A 193 -4.66 -22.61 18.57
C SER A 193 -5.69 -23.29 17.67
N GLY A 194 -5.43 -24.52 17.26
CA GLY A 194 -6.27 -25.23 16.29
C GLY A 194 -6.32 -24.50 14.94
N HIS A 195 -7.53 -24.13 14.51
CA HIS A 195 -7.76 -23.34 13.28
C HIS A 195 -7.58 -21.83 13.48
N TRP A 196 -7.34 -21.37 14.68
CA TRP A 196 -7.28 -19.96 15.01
C TRP A 196 -5.85 -19.43 15.12
N MET A 197 -5.66 -18.23 14.67
CA MET A 197 -4.46 -17.42 14.83
C MET A 197 -4.82 -16.12 15.52
N TYR A 198 -4.05 -15.74 16.51
CA TYR A 198 -4.20 -14.49 17.27
C TYR A 198 -2.91 -13.71 17.15
N GLY A 199 -3.02 -12.42 16.83
CA GLY A 199 -1.87 -11.53 16.74
C GLY A 199 -2.14 -10.19 17.40
N TYR A 200 -1.11 -9.56 17.91
CA TYR A 200 -1.15 -8.19 18.36
C TYR A 200 0.13 -7.45 17.96
N GLU A 201 0.00 -6.18 17.71
CA GLU A 201 1.10 -5.26 17.48
C GLU A 201 0.83 -3.99 18.27
N PHE A 202 1.88 -3.43 18.87
CA PHE A 202 1.82 -2.15 19.56
C PHE A 202 3.14 -1.41 19.38
N TYR A 203 3.10 -0.19 18.87
CA TYR A 203 4.27 0.64 18.58
C TYR A 203 4.12 2.04 19.14
N LEU A 204 5.26 2.61 19.53
CA LEU A 204 5.46 4.02 19.82
C LEU A 204 6.38 4.58 18.74
N THR A 205 5.87 5.54 17.96
CA THR A 205 6.61 6.11 16.83
C THR A 205 6.58 7.63 16.87
N GLY A 206 7.47 8.28 16.12
CA GLY A 206 7.37 9.70 15.79
C GLY A 206 6.49 9.95 14.58
N GLY A 207 6.23 11.20 14.22
CA GLY A 207 5.87 11.52 12.86
C GLY A 207 4.63 12.34 12.51
N PHE A 208 3.83 12.84 13.45
CA PHE A 208 2.81 13.83 13.10
C PHE A 208 3.34 15.27 13.19
N ASN A 209 2.82 16.16 12.35
CA ASN A 209 3.08 17.58 12.37
C ASN A 209 1.86 18.39 11.86
N ASP A 210 1.97 19.71 11.93
CA ASP A 210 0.90 20.67 11.57
C ASP A 210 0.48 20.58 10.09
N SER A 211 1.29 20.00 9.21
CA SER A 211 0.94 19.85 7.78
C SER A 211 -0.33 19.02 7.53
N ILE A 212 -0.80 18.26 8.51
CA ILE A 212 -2.10 17.58 8.47
C ILE A 212 -3.24 18.57 8.19
N ILE A 213 -3.14 19.80 8.68
CA ILE A 213 -4.14 20.85 8.49
C ILE A 213 -3.60 22.07 7.74
N ASP A 214 -2.29 22.28 7.70
CA ASP A 214 -1.61 23.36 6.99
C ASP A 214 -0.88 22.80 5.78
N ASN A 215 -1.61 22.62 4.69
CA ASN A 215 -1.11 22.00 3.46
C ASN A 215 -1.72 22.65 2.21
N ALA A 216 -1.08 22.40 1.07
CA ALA A 216 -1.49 22.96 -0.22
C ALA A 216 -2.80 22.34 -0.77
N GLN A 217 -3.30 21.26 -0.18
CA GLN A 217 -4.51 20.59 -0.66
C GLN A 217 -5.80 21.28 -0.19
N GLY A 218 -5.71 22.25 0.74
CA GLY A 218 -6.88 22.95 1.28
C GLY A 218 -7.86 22.04 2.01
N LYS A 219 -7.39 20.94 2.56
CA LYS A 219 -8.20 19.96 3.29
C LYS A 219 -7.40 19.35 4.45
N THR A 220 -8.09 18.71 5.39
CA THR A 220 -7.43 17.84 6.36
C THR A 220 -6.79 16.68 5.59
N PHE A 221 -5.46 16.54 5.73
CA PHE A 221 -4.72 15.67 4.82
C PHE A 221 -3.53 14.99 5.51
N LEU A 222 -3.72 13.74 5.93
CA LEU A 222 -2.71 12.96 6.65
C LEU A 222 -1.45 12.69 5.82
N PRO A 223 -1.53 12.41 4.50
CA PRO A 223 -0.33 12.19 3.69
C PRO A 223 0.68 13.34 3.74
N ALA A 224 0.24 14.59 3.93
CA ALA A 224 1.14 15.73 4.09
C ALA A 224 2.12 15.60 5.27
N SER A 225 1.81 14.79 6.28
CA SER A 225 2.74 14.53 7.39
C SER A 225 3.89 13.60 7.02
N LYS A 226 3.72 12.76 5.97
CA LYS A 226 4.77 11.88 5.47
C LYS A 226 5.89 12.66 4.79
N SER A 227 5.57 13.70 4.05
CA SER A 227 6.53 14.53 3.30
C SER A 227 7.40 15.45 4.18
N SER A 228 7.13 15.53 5.48
CA SER A 228 7.94 16.36 6.39
C SER A 228 9.33 15.75 6.60
N ILE A 229 10.38 16.54 6.28
CA ILE A 229 11.78 16.13 6.50
C ILE A 229 12.13 15.93 7.98
N THR A 230 11.33 16.47 8.88
CA THR A 230 11.52 16.33 10.33
C THR A 230 10.91 15.05 10.89
N ARG A 231 10.15 14.30 10.09
CA ARG A 231 9.47 13.04 10.54
C ARG A 231 10.40 12.00 11.13
N PHE A 232 11.69 12.01 10.76
CA PHE A 232 12.69 11.08 11.25
C PHE A 232 13.39 11.53 12.54
N ASN A 233 13.39 12.83 12.83
CA ASN A 233 14.21 13.40 13.88
C ASN A 233 13.41 13.94 15.05
N THR A 234 12.23 14.49 14.78
CA THR A 234 11.49 15.27 15.76
C THR A 234 10.00 15.07 15.56
N SER A 235 9.29 14.67 16.61
CA SER A 235 7.85 14.90 16.64
C SER A 235 7.60 16.38 16.89
N ALA A 236 6.88 17.06 16.02
CA ALA A 236 6.57 18.49 16.16
C ALA A 236 5.85 18.78 17.48
N SER A 237 5.03 17.84 17.95
CA SER A 237 4.34 17.92 19.24
C SER A 237 5.23 17.58 20.45
N GLY A 238 6.39 16.95 20.24
CA GLY A 238 7.21 16.36 21.30
C GLY A 238 6.60 15.11 21.94
N GLU A 239 5.55 14.55 21.35
CA GLU A 239 4.83 13.36 21.86
C GLU A 239 4.83 12.23 20.84
N PRO A 240 4.92 10.95 21.29
CA PRO A 240 4.89 9.83 20.36
C PRO A 240 3.49 9.62 19.79
N LEU A 241 3.44 8.93 18.64
CA LEU A 241 2.25 8.28 18.14
C LEU A 241 2.10 6.91 18.79
N TYR A 242 0.88 6.53 19.06
CA TYR A 242 0.50 5.22 19.57
C TYR A 242 -0.18 4.46 18.44
N THR A 243 0.38 3.33 18.04
CA THR A 243 -0.23 2.48 17.01
C THR A 243 -0.42 1.09 17.55
N GLY A 244 -1.60 0.52 17.35
CA GLY A 244 -1.91 -0.84 17.76
C GLY A 244 -2.80 -1.55 16.75
N LYS A 245 -2.59 -2.87 16.61
CA LYS A 245 -3.43 -3.77 15.81
C LYS A 245 -3.70 -5.04 16.57
N LEU A 246 -4.95 -5.50 16.51
CA LEU A 246 -5.37 -6.84 16.90
C LEU A 246 -5.73 -7.60 15.63
N SER A 247 -5.20 -8.81 15.49
CA SER A 247 -5.45 -9.67 14.34
C SER A 247 -6.03 -11.00 14.79
N LEU A 248 -7.11 -11.40 14.14
CA LEU A 248 -7.77 -12.68 14.35
C LEU A 248 -7.86 -13.42 13.02
N GLY A 249 -7.12 -14.49 12.87
CA GLY A 249 -7.16 -15.36 11.70
C GLY A 249 -7.85 -16.67 11.98
N ASN A 250 -8.54 -17.19 10.98
CA ASN A 250 -9.07 -18.55 10.98
C ASN A 250 -8.90 -19.16 9.58
N ASP A 251 -8.29 -20.34 9.50
CA ASP A 251 -7.92 -20.97 8.22
C ASP A 251 -9.12 -21.42 7.35
N GLN A 252 -10.34 -21.31 7.85
CA GLN A 252 -11.58 -21.64 7.12
C GLN A 252 -12.46 -20.41 6.85
N ILE A 253 -12.31 -19.35 7.66
CA ILE A 253 -13.17 -18.16 7.61
C ILE A 253 -12.43 -16.99 6.95
N GLY A 254 -11.17 -16.76 7.33
CA GLY A 254 -10.37 -15.62 6.89
C GLY A 254 -9.72 -14.86 8.04
N ASP A 255 -9.18 -13.70 7.75
CA ASP A 255 -8.42 -12.87 8.68
C ASP A 255 -9.13 -11.53 8.88
N LEU A 256 -9.30 -11.13 10.13
CA LEU A 256 -9.86 -9.86 10.57
C LEU A 256 -8.78 -9.07 11.32
N GLY A 257 -8.58 -7.81 10.93
CA GLY A 257 -7.74 -6.85 11.62
C GLY A 257 -8.54 -5.70 12.17
N LEU A 258 -8.17 -5.23 13.36
CA LEU A 258 -8.70 -4.01 13.99
C LEU A 258 -7.50 -3.16 14.39
N SER A 259 -7.36 -1.98 13.80
CA SER A 259 -6.21 -1.11 13.98
C SER A 259 -6.61 0.25 14.55
N TYR A 260 -5.70 0.83 15.32
CA TYR A 260 -5.79 2.18 15.83
C TYR A 260 -4.44 2.87 15.76
N MET A 261 -4.44 4.14 15.38
CA MET A 261 -3.28 5.02 15.49
C MET A 261 -3.74 6.40 15.95
N GLY A 262 -2.99 7.00 16.86
CA GLY A 262 -3.33 8.34 17.33
C GLY A 262 -2.20 9.02 18.06
N GLY A 263 -2.29 10.34 18.12
CA GLY A 263 -1.34 11.18 18.84
C GLY A 263 -1.57 12.67 18.59
N VAL A 264 -0.77 13.48 19.25
CA VAL A 264 -0.80 14.94 19.09
C VAL A 264 -0.03 15.31 17.81
N TYR A 265 -0.65 16.12 16.95
CA TYR A 265 -0.03 16.50 15.68
C TYR A 265 0.52 17.92 15.66
N ASN A 266 0.01 18.84 16.48
CA ASN A 266 0.39 20.24 16.43
C ASN A 266 1.56 20.58 17.37
N THR A 267 2.28 21.64 17.04
CA THR A 267 3.30 22.27 17.88
C THR A 267 2.62 23.07 18.98
N TRP A 268 2.30 22.44 20.08
CA TRP A 268 1.60 23.07 21.21
C TRP A 268 2.53 23.77 22.22
N ARG A 269 3.85 23.52 22.14
CA ARG A 269 4.89 24.14 22.97
C ARG A 269 6.06 24.62 22.14
N VAL A 270 6.60 25.79 22.47
CA VAL A 270 7.84 26.32 21.91
C VAL A 270 8.73 26.78 23.08
N GLU A 271 9.96 26.31 23.13
CA GLU A 271 10.95 26.62 24.19
C GLU A 271 10.39 26.42 25.63
N GLY A 272 9.50 25.44 25.80
CA GLY A 272 8.86 25.14 27.08
C GLY A 272 7.60 25.94 27.40
N ALA A 273 7.31 27.02 26.65
CA ALA A 273 6.06 27.78 26.79
C ALA A 273 4.93 27.13 25.99
N GLN A 274 3.76 27.06 26.57
CA GLN A 274 2.56 26.61 25.87
C GLN A 274 2.07 27.71 24.91
N VAL A 275 1.99 27.42 23.62
CA VAL A 275 1.56 28.33 22.56
C VAL A 275 0.19 27.98 22.00
N ASP A 276 -0.25 26.74 22.14
CA ASP A 276 -1.58 26.25 21.72
C ASP A 276 -2.06 25.13 22.66
N ASN A 277 -3.29 24.67 22.48
CA ASN A 277 -3.78 23.43 23.07
C ASN A 277 -3.27 22.21 22.28
N LYS A 278 -3.14 21.07 22.96
CA LYS A 278 -2.86 19.80 22.29
C LYS A 278 -4.02 19.45 21.36
N ARG A 279 -3.73 19.17 20.12
CA ARG A 279 -4.68 18.72 19.12
C ARG A 279 -4.28 17.34 18.61
N SER A 280 -5.24 16.45 18.54
CA SER A 280 -4.99 15.04 18.21
C SER A 280 -5.54 14.65 16.85
N VAL A 281 -4.89 13.66 16.26
CA VAL A 281 -5.44 12.84 15.18
C VAL A 281 -5.65 11.44 15.71
N ASN A 282 -6.78 10.83 15.33
CA ASN A 282 -7.11 9.45 15.64
C ASN A 282 -7.55 8.75 14.36
N VAL A 283 -6.95 7.62 14.07
CA VAL A 283 -7.25 6.76 12.93
C VAL A 283 -7.71 5.41 13.44
N PHE A 284 -8.84 4.94 12.96
CA PHE A 284 -9.35 3.58 13.18
C PHE A 284 -9.42 2.88 11.83
N ASP A 285 -9.10 1.61 11.82
CA ASP A 285 -9.18 0.81 10.61
C ASP A 285 -9.68 -0.59 10.92
N VAL A 286 -10.45 -1.13 9.97
CA VAL A 286 -10.95 -2.51 9.99
C VAL A 286 -10.64 -3.15 8.66
N ASP A 287 -9.88 -4.23 8.68
CA ASP A 287 -9.56 -5.02 7.49
C ASP A 287 -10.11 -6.46 7.60
N PHE A 288 -10.52 -7.01 6.46
CA PHE A 288 -10.94 -8.40 6.38
C PHE A 288 -10.54 -9.01 5.04
N ASN A 289 -9.94 -10.20 5.11
CA ASN A 289 -9.53 -10.98 3.95
C ASN A 289 -10.04 -12.41 4.07
N THR A 290 -10.67 -12.92 3.03
CA THR A 290 -11.15 -14.30 2.99
C THR A 290 -11.05 -14.91 1.61
N THR A 291 -10.93 -16.24 1.56
CA THR A 291 -11.06 -17.00 0.33
C THR A 291 -12.23 -17.97 0.48
N ILE A 292 -13.27 -17.79 -0.34
CA ILE A 292 -14.44 -18.67 -0.31
C ILE A 292 -14.03 -20.09 -0.71
N PRO A 293 -14.20 -21.07 0.17
CA PRO A 293 -13.84 -22.46 -0.13
C PRO A 293 -14.56 -22.97 -1.38
N LYS A 294 -13.93 -23.88 -2.15
CA LYS A 294 -14.41 -24.47 -3.41
C LYS A 294 -14.46 -23.50 -4.60
N LEU A 295 -14.91 -22.26 -4.45
CA LEU A 295 -14.91 -21.28 -5.53
C LEU A 295 -13.51 -20.68 -5.73
N GLY A 296 -12.74 -20.56 -4.65
CA GLY A 296 -11.45 -19.88 -4.68
C GLY A 296 -11.57 -18.37 -4.89
N THR A 297 -12.76 -17.81 -4.72
CA THR A 297 -12.98 -16.36 -4.77
C THR A 297 -12.31 -15.73 -3.58
N ASN A 298 -11.38 -14.81 -3.82
CA ASN A 298 -10.75 -14.00 -2.77
C ASN A 298 -11.49 -12.67 -2.62
N ILE A 299 -11.76 -12.29 -1.37
CA ILE A 299 -12.39 -11.02 -1.01
C ILE A 299 -11.46 -10.34 -0.02
N ILE A 300 -11.02 -9.13 -0.37
CA ILE A 300 -10.17 -8.26 0.46
C ILE A 300 -10.94 -6.97 0.66
N THR A 301 -11.06 -6.51 1.89
CA THR A 301 -11.69 -5.22 2.19
C THR A 301 -11.01 -4.53 3.35
N GLU A 302 -10.94 -3.21 3.30
CA GLU A 302 -10.35 -2.37 4.33
C GLU A 302 -11.07 -1.02 4.38
N TRP A 303 -11.38 -0.55 5.58
CA TRP A 303 -12.14 0.67 5.82
C TRP A 303 -11.53 1.45 6.98
N ALA A 304 -11.24 2.72 6.73
CA ALA A 304 -10.63 3.61 7.70
C ALA A 304 -11.49 4.84 8.01
N TRP A 305 -11.39 5.29 9.25
CA TRP A 305 -12.00 6.51 9.79
C TRP A 305 -10.89 7.36 10.39
N VAL A 306 -10.83 8.62 10.00
CA VAL A 306 -9.88 9.60 10.52
C VAL A 306 -10.67 10.69 11.25
N PHE A 307 -10.23 11.03 12.45
CA PHE A 307 -10.78 12.11 13.27
C PHE A 307 -9.66 13.07 13.61
N VAL A 308 -9.85 14.35 13.30
CA VAL A 308 -8.88 15.41 13.53
C VAL A 308 -9.48 16.48 14.41
N ASP A 309 -8.78 16.83 15.49
CA ASP A 309 -9.14 17.95 16.36
C ASP A 309 -8.63 19.25 15.73
N LEU A 310 -9.56 20.08 15.22
CA LEU A 310 -9.26 21.32 14.51
C LEU A 310 -9.32 22.53 15.43
N PRO A 311 -8.49 23.59 15.19
CA PRO A 311 -8.64 24.89 15.83
C PRO A 311 -10.03 25.49 15.59
N GLN A 312 -10.55 26.27 16.55
CA GLN A 312 -11.89 26.87 16.45
C GLN A 312 -11.97 27.96 15.36
N ASP A 313 -10.86 28.60 15.07
CA ASP A 313 -10.70 29.69 14.10
C ASP A 313 -10.23 29.21 12.73
N TYR A 314 -10.13 27.90 12.54
CA TYR A 314 -9.80 27.34 11.23
C TYR A 314 -10.97 27.47 10.27
N THR A 315 -10.65 27.59 8.97
CA THR A 315 -11.68 27.78 7.95
C THR A 315 -12.68 26.63 7.93
N PRO A 316 -13.97 26.88 7.66
CA PRO A 316 -14.99 25.84 7.63
C PRO A 316 -14.81 24.78 6.52
N GLU A 317 -13.78 24.89 5.70
CA GLU A 317 -13.44 23.96 4.61
C GLU A 317 -12.79 22.66 5.10
N TYR A 318 -12.29 22.64 6.35
CA TYR A 318 -11.68 21.45 6.94
C TYR A 318 -12.71 20.67 7.75
N ALA A 319 -12.90 19.40 7.41
CA ALA A 319 -13.73 18.51 8.20
C ALA A 319 -12.94 17.85 9.32
N HIS A 320 -13.64 17.63 10.46
CA HIS A 320 -13.12 16.85 11.57
C HIS A 320 -13.01 15.36 11.26
N LYS A 321 -13.61 14.90 10.18
CA LYS A 321 -13.72 13.49 9.82
C LYS A 321 -13.34 13.23 8.38
N GLN A 322 -12.70 12.09 8.17
CA GLN A 322 -12.55 11.46 6.86
C GLN A 322 -13.01 10.00 6.98
N PHE A 323 -13.48 9.45 5.88
CA PHE A 323 -13.92 8.07 5.82
C PHE A 323 -13.65 7.51 4.43
N GLY A 324 -13.09 6.31 4.37
CA GLY A 324 -12.86 5.67 3.08
C GLY A 324 -12.44 4.23 3.20
N GLY A 325 -12.51 3.53 2.08
CA GLY A 325 -12.10 2.15 2.01
C GLY A 325 -12.35 1.55 0.64
N TYR A 326 -12.12 0.25 0.56
CA TYR A 326 -12.28 -0.51 -0.66
C TYR A 326 -12.74 -1.94 -0.40
N ILE A 327 -13.24 -2.56 -1.44
CA ILE A 327 -13.51 -3.99 -1.51
C ILE A 327 -13.01 -4.52 -2.87
N ASP A 328 -12.16 -5.54 -2.82
CA ASP A 328 -11.69 -6.31 -3.95
C ASP A 328 -12.35 -7.69 -3.96
N VAL A 329 -12.90 -8.07 -5.09
CA VAL A 329 -13.39 -9.43 -5.34
C VAL A 329 -12.62 -10.00 -6.51
N VAL A 330 -11.87 -11.06 -6.28
CA VAL A 330 -11.02 -11.72 -7.27
C VAL A 330 -11.49 -13.15 -7.47
N GLN A 331 -11.88 -13.49 -8.70
CA GLN A 331 -12.37 -14.82 -9.07
C GLN A 331 -11.41 -15.46 -10.06
N PRO A 332 -10.71 -16.54 -9.68
CA PRO A 332 -10.00 -17.37 -10.64
C PRO A 332 -10.99 -18.06 -11.59
N ILE A 333 -10.80 -17.86 -12.88
CA ILE A 333 -11.64 -18.47 -13.93
C ILE A 333 -10.95 -19.61 -14.66
N ILE A 334 -9.62 -19.56 -14.78
CA ILE A 334 -8.80 -20.62 -15.38
C ILE A 334 -7.62 -20.89 -14.45
N LYS A 335 -7.41 -22.15 -14.10
CA LYS A 335 -6.25 -22.61 -13.31
C LYS A 335 -5.65 -23.82 -13.99
N GLY A 336 -4.33 -23.86 -14.18
CA GLY A 336 -3.63 -25.00 -14.73
C GLY A 336 -2.60 -24.62 -15.77
N LYS A 337 -2.36 -25.52 -16.71
CA LYS A 337 -1.40 -25.27 -17.77
C LYS A 337 -2.00 -24.32 -18.80
N ILE A 338 -1.35 -23.15 -18.98
CA ILE A 338 -1.65 -22.16 -20.01
C ILE A 338 -0.36 -21.90 -20.77
N LEU A 339 -0.35 -22.19 -22.07
CA LEU A 339 0.88 -22.22 -22.88
C LEU A 339 1.92 -23.15 -22.21
N ASP A 340 3.10 -22.66 -21.88
CA ASP A 340 4.17 -23.41 -21.25
C ASP A 340 4.23 -23.26 -19.70
N TRP A 341 3.31 -22.50 -19.10
CA TRP A 341 3.23 -22.31 -17.65
C TRP A 341 2.27 -23.36 -17.03
N ASN A 342 2.81 -24.27 -16.23
CA ASN A 342 2.04 -25.42 -15.70
C ASN A 342 1.02 -25.03 -14.60
N ASN A 343 1.25 -23.93 -13.86
CA ASN A 343 0.44 -23.48 -12.73
C ASN A 343 -0.06 -22.05 -12.93
N ALA A 344 -0.39 -21.71 -14.16
CA ALA A 344 -0.87 -20.37 -14.46
C ALA A 344 -2.33 -20.18 -14.04
N VAL A 345 -2.69 -18.92 -13.76
CA VAL A 345 -4.05 -18.53 -13.35
C VAL A 345 -4.49 -17.31 -14.14
N ILE A 346 -5.73 -17.34 -14.63
CA ILE A 346 -6.42 -16.13 -15.12
C ILE A 346 -7.53 -15.82 -14.13
N ASN A 347 -7.53 -14.56 -13.66
CA ASN A 347 -8.57 -14.05 -12.78
C ASN A 347 -9.39 -12.97 -13.49
N ILE A 348 -10.65 -12.88 -13.15
CA ILE A 348 -11.44 -11.66 -13.28
C ILE A 348 -11.54 -11.04 -11.89
N ALA A 349 -11.50 -9.72 -11.83
CA ALA A 349 -11.57 -9.02 -10.56
C ALA A 349 -12.40 -7.74 -10.68
N VAL A 350 -12.91 -7.27 -9.57
CA VAL A 350 -13.56 -5.96 -9.45
C VAL A 350 -13.18 -5.34 -8.14
N ARG A 351 -12.80 -4.05 -8.19
CA ARG A 351 -12.61 -3.19 -7.01
C ARG A 351 -13.72 -2.16 -6.97
N GLY A 352 -14.33 -2.00 -5.80
CA GLY A 352 -15.20 -0.87 -5.45
C GLY A 352 -14.51 -0.01 -4.40
N GLU A 353 -14.54 1.32 -4.57
CA GLU A 353 -13.86 2.26 -3.66
C GLU A 353 -14.76 3.43 -3.33
N TYR A 354 -14.63 3.91 -2.10
CA TYR A 354 -15.24 5.15 -1.63
C TYR A 354 -14.28 5.89 -0.71
N VAL A 355 -14.13 7.19 -0.91
CA VAL A 355 -13.37 8.08 -0.02
C VAL A 355 -14.11 9.40 0.11
N ASP A 356 -14.26 9.89 1.33
CA ASP A 356 -14.72 11.22 1.67
C ASP A 356 -13.67 11.90 2.55
N TRP A 357 -12.96 12.88 1.99
CA TRP A 357 -11.89 13.60 2.72
C TRP A 357 -12.45 14.68 3.65
N ASN A 358 -13.73 15.05 3.50
CA ASN A 358 -14.38 16.06 4.30
C ASN A 358 -15.79 15.58 4.73
N ASP A 359 -15.86 14.46 5.47
CA ASP A 359 -17.13 13.90 5.96
C ASP A 359 -17.70 14.78 7.06
N GLY A 360 -18.40 15.86 6.67
CA GLY A 360 -18.99 16.83 7.57
C GLY A 360 -19.81 17.91 6.87
N ASN A 361 -20.20 18.90 7.66
CA ASN A 361 -20.98 20.04 7.20
C ASN A 361 -20.24 21.34 7.52
N PHE A 362 -20.39 22.35 6.66
CA PHE A 362 -19.93 23.70 6.95
C PHE A 362 -20.64 24.22 8.22
N VAL A 363 -19.84 24.69 9.18
CA VAL A 363 -20.37 25.19 10.47
C VAL A 363 -21.29 26.38 10.24
N ALA A 364 -20.95 27.29 9.30
CA ALA A 364 -21.72 28.50 9.04
C ALA A 364 -23.08 28.27 8.37
N THR A 365 -23.20 27.24 7.51
CA THR A 365 -24.42 27.03 6.69
C THR A 365 -25.16 25.74 7.00
N GLY A 366 -24.51 24.81 7.70
CA GLY A 366 -25.03 23.44 7.90
C GLY A 366 -25.08 22.60 6.62
N GLN A 367 -24.59 23.11 5.49
CA GLN A 367 -24.57 22.39 4.21
C GLN A 367 -23.44 21.36 4.23
N ARG A 368 -23.66 20.19 3.62
CA ARG A 368 -22.63 19.16 3.49
C ARG A 368 -21.44 19.67 2.67
N MET A 369 -20.23 19.35 3.13
CA MET A 369 -18.99 19.78 2.48
C MET A 369 -18.74 19.05 1.16
N TYR A 370 -19.00 17.74 1.11
CA TYR A 370 -18.61 16.87 0.03
C TYR A 370 -17.07 16.71 -0.03
N ASN A 371 -16.47 16.57 -1.22
CA ASN A 371 -15.09 16.18 -1.50
C ASN A 371 -14.92 14.66 -1.39
N ASP A 372 -15.80 13.94 -2.06
CA ASP A 372 -15.81 12.50 -2.07
C ASP A 372 -15.59 11.93 -3.47
N VAL A 373 -15.04 10.72 -3.49
CA VAL A 373 -14.79 9.93 -4.70
C VAL A 373 -15.47 8.58 -4.57
N LYS A 374 -16.08 8.14 -5.66
CA LYS A 374 -16.58 6.78 -5.87
C LYS A 374 -15.92 6.19 -7.10
N SER A 375 -15.39 5.00 -6.98
CA SER A 375 -14.70 4.31 -8.06
C SER A 375 -15.18 2.87 -8.18
N ILE A 376 -15.29 2.38 -9.41
CA ILE A 376 -15.40 0.96 -9.72
C ILE A 376 -14.36 0.62 -10.79
N MET A 377 -13.65 -0.49 -10.58
CA MET A 377 -12.56 -0.90 -11.45
C MET A 377 -12.63 -2.40 -11.73
N PRO A 378 -13.32 -2.82 -12.84
CA PRO A 378 -13.17 -4.17 -13.36
C PRO A 378 -11.76 -4.41 -13.88
N ALA A 379 -11.28 -5.65 -13.72
CA ALA A 379 -9.95 -6.08 -14.12
C ALA A 379 -9.95 -7.51 -14.64
N ILE A 380 -8.95 -7.81 -15.45
CA ILE A 380 -8.52 -9.16 -15.78
C ILE A 380 -7.02 -9.25 -15.50
N SER A 381 -6.60 -10.33 -14.86
CA SER A 381 -5.19 -10.58 -14.63
C SER A 381 -4.77 -11.96 -15.11
N PHE A 382 -3.49 -12.05 -15.49
CA PHE A 382 -2.84 -13.29 -15.83
C PHE A 382 -1.61 -13.48 -14.94
N ARG A 383 -1.58 -14.57 -14.21
CA ARG A 383 -0.45 -15.01 -13.41
C ARG A 383 0.20 -16.23 -14.03
N PRO A 384 1.28 -16.05 -14.81
CA PRO A 384 2.06 -17.18 -15.32
C PRO A 384 2.70 -17.99 -14.18
N THR A 385 3.07 -17.31 -13.10
CA THR A 385 3.57 -17.89 -11.86
C THR A 385 2.92 -17.17 -10.65
N PRO A 386 2.96 -17.72 -9.43
CA PRO A 386 2.51 -17.01 -8.24
C PRO A 386 3.23 -15.68 -7.97
N LEU A 387 4.44 -15.52 -8.51
CA LEU A 387 5.31 -14.35 -8.27
C LEU A 387 5.13 -13.24 -9.31
N THR A 388 4.46 -13.52 -10.43
CA THR A 388 4.34 -12.60 -11.57
C THR A 388 2.88 -12.36 -11.90
N VAL A 389 2.51 -11.12 -12.16
CA VAL A 389 1.16 -10.74 -12.60
C VAL A 389 1.21 -9.75 -13.75
N LEU A 390 0.38 -10.00 -14.78
CA LEU A 390 0.03 -9.05 -15.82
C LEU A 390 -1.42 -8.64 -15.58
N ARG A 391 -1.72 -7.34 -15.65
CA ARG A 391 -3.02 -6.76 -15.26
C ARG A 391 -3.54 -5.83 -16.33
N LEU A 392 -4.84 -5.89 -16.57
CA LEU A 392 -5.55 -4.95 -17.41
C LEU A 392 -6.81 -4.50 -16.67
N ASN A 393 -6.90 -3.21 -16.39
CA ASN A 393 -8.02 -2.64 -15.64
C ASN A 393 -8.69 -1.50 -16.40
N TYR A 394 -9.94 -1.26 -16.06
CA TYR A 394 -10.67 -0.10 -16.53
C TYR A 394 -11.34 0.61 -15.35
N ARG A 395 -10.85 1.81 -15.01
CA ARG A 395 -11.39 2.62 -13.91
C ARG A 395 -12.55 3.49 -14.40
N ILE A 396 -13.61 3.52 -13.63
CA ILE A 396 -14.74 4.46 -13.77
C ILE A 396 -14.88 5.15 -12.42
N GLN A 397 -14.61 6.45 -12.39
CA GLN A 397 -14.57 7.23 -11.15
C GLN A 397 -15.41 8.48 -11.29
N THR A 398 -16.12 8.84 -10.24
CA THR A 398 -16.84 10.11 -10.10
C THR A 398 -16.39 10.79 -8.81
N ALA A 399 -16.23 12.10 -8.85
CA ALA A 399 -15.85 12.90 -7.68
C ALA A 399 -16.87 14.04 -7.49
N ARG A 400 -17.01 14.51 -6.26
CA ARG A 400 -17.72 15.74 -5.94
C ARG A 400 -16.76 16.68 -5.26
N ASP A 401 -16.73 17.93 -5.75
CA ASP A 401 -15.79 18.93 -5.26
C ASP A 401 -16.46 19.85 -4.24
N ILE A 402 -15.64 20.35 -3.32
CA ILE A 402 -15.98 21.38 -2.36
C ILE A 402 -15.85 22.79 -2.95
N THR A 403 -14.96 22.97 -3.95
CA THR A 403 -14.49 24.26 -4.45
C THR A 403 -15.18 24.73 -5.73
N GLY A 404 -16.05 23.94 -6.33
CA GLY A 404 -16.75 24.29 -7.56
C GLY A 404 -17.76 25.44 -7.40
N ASN A 405 -18.20 26.04 -8.50
CA ASN A 405 -19.26 27.08 -8.51
C ASN A 405 -20.58 26.62 -7.85
N THR A 406 -20.73 25.32 -7.65
CA THR A 406 -21.86 24.69 -6.95
C THR A 406 -21.28 23.61 -6.03
N ILE A 407 -21.37 23.81 -4.72
CA ILE A 407 -20.92 22.81 -3.73
C ILE A 407 -21.61 21.48 -3.97
N GLY A 408 -20.80 20.40 -4.03
CA GLY A 408 -21.29 19.06 -4.32
C GLY A 408 -21.58 18.79 -5.79
N ALA A 409 -21.20 19.70 -6.71
CA ALA A 409 -21.25 19.44 -8.13
C ALA A 409 -20.39 18.23 -8.49
N THR A 410 -20.93 17.34 -9.30
CA THR A 410 -20.17 16.18 -9.79
C THR A 410 -19.16 16.65 -10.81
N ILE A 411 -17.88 16.39 -10.54
CA ILE A 411 -16.83 16.46 -11.55
C ILE A 411 -17.11 15.31 -12.52
N GLY A 412 -17.12 15.61 -13.83
CA GLY A 412 -17.43 14.62 -14.86
C GLY A 412 -16.60 13.33 -14.69
N PRO A 413 -17.12 12.19 -15.19
CA PRO A 413 -16.50 10.90 -14.90
C PRO A 413 -15.07 10.86 -15.42
N THR A 414 -14.15 10.42 -14.55
CA THR A 414 -12.82 10.01 -14.96
C THR A 414 -12.89 8.55 -15.38
N ARG A 415 -12.37 8.25 -16.57
CA ARG A 415 -12.26 6.90 -17.12
C ARG A 415 -10.82 6.63 -17.46
N GLY A 416 -10.32 5.46 -17.10
CA GLY A 416 -8.93 5.11 -17.33
C GLY A 416 -8.77 3.65 -17.73
N LEU A 417 -7.95 3.40 -18.76
CA LEU A 417 -7.44 2.08 -19.09
C LEU A 417 -6.01 2.00 -18.57
N SER A 418 -5.71 0.94 -17.83
CA SER A 418 -4.37 0.69 -17.31
C SER A 418 -3.94 -0.74 -17.62
N PHE A 419 -2.68 -0.90 -18.02
CA PHE A 419 -2.03 -2.19 -18.18
C PHE A 419 -0.76 -2.19 -17.35
N GLY A 420 -0.52 -3.25 -16.57
CA GLY A 420 0.64 -3.34 -15.71
C GLY A 420 1.27 -4.71 -15.67
N ILE A 421 2.57 -4.74 -15.42
CA ILE A 421 3.35 -5.95 -15.16
C ILE A 421 4.07 -5.75 -13.84
N SER A 422 3.96 -6.73 -12.94
CA SER A 422 4.73 -6.76 -11.71
C SER A 422 5.23 -8.16 -11.40
N THR A 423 6.46 -8.26 -10.90
CA THR A 423 7.07 -9.56 -10.56
C THR A 423 8.05 -9.44 -9.42
N TYR A 424 8.03 -10.43 -8.53
CA TYR A 424 9.11 -10.67 -7.58
C TYR A 424 10.32 -11.33 -8.28
N PHE A 425 11.52 -11.09 -7.74
CA PHE A 425 12.78 -11.71 -8.19
C PHE A 425 13.64 -12.17 -7.00
#